data_4de7aeee4d058e473f5ad27782453dec
#
_entry.id   4de7aeee4d058e473f5ad27782453dec
#
_cell.length_a   1.000
_cell.length_b   1.000
_cell.length_c   1.000
_cell.angle_alpha   90.00
_cell.angle_beta   90.00
_cell.angle_gamma   90.00
#
_symmetry.space_group_name_H-M   'P 1'
#
loop_
_entity.id
_entity.type
_entity.pdbx_description
1 polymer ?
#
loop_
_entity_poly.entity_id
_entity_poly.type
_entity_poly.pdbx_seq_one_letter_code
_entity_poly.pdbx_strand_id
1 'polypeptide(L)'
;SGEGLIEELENIAKDIYAVIQEPDSSIRADIEKMLYSAQEVSKKLNTISAAENKYENVDEIRDRLEKKLGILRKIKRSLNLKNCRELADYAISASEALLWLKEVHNEIDELEIKAKNLKKKISSLAVEIRNIRKDSARALAQKVNNHLRDLAMEYALFNIEIEELNRVRANGAENASFTLTLPDQHPQPVGKTASGGELSRILIALQLAVGDDKLPGTLIFDEVEAGLGGKTALLAGYKLRELSQRCRTILITHEATIAAMADQHFLV
;
A
#
# COMPACT_ATOMS: atom_id res chain seq x y z
N SER A 1 25.87 -40.49 11.15
CA SER A 1 25.20 -41.60 11.88
C SER A 1 23.79 -41.77 11.32
N GLY A 2 23.29 -43.01 11.26
CA GLY A 2 21.95 -43.28 10.70
C GLY A 2 20.80 -42.61 11.46
N GLU A 3 21.03 -42.20 12.70
CA GLU A 3 20.05 -41.46 13.52
C GLU A 3 19.79 -40.03 13.04
N GLY A 4 20.82 -39.32 12.58
CA GLY A 4 20.64 -37.96 12.06
C GLY A 4 19.81 -37.89 10.77
N LEU A 5 19.91 -38.91 9.92
CA LEU A 5 19.15 -39.01 8.67
C LEU A 5 17.67 -39.33 8.91
N ILE A 6 17.35 -40.06 9.98
CA ILE A 6 15.98 -40.37 10.38
C ILE A 6 15.32 -39.14 10.99
N GLU A 7 16.02 -38.43 11.85
CA GLU A 7 15.53 -37.18 12.47
C GLU A 7 15.25 -36.11 11.40
N GLU A 8 16.09 -36.02 10.38
CA GLU A 8 15.87 -35.15 9.22
C GLU A 8 14.62 -35.56 8.41
N LEU A 9 14.45 -36.86 8.14
CA LEU A 9 13.28 -37.40 7.44
C LEU A 9 11.98 -37.25 8.24
N GLU A 10 12.01 -37.37 9.56
CA GLU A 10 10.86 -37.14 10.44
C GLU A 10 10.46 -35.66 10.48
N ASN A 11 11.44 -34.77 10.47
CA ASN A 11 11.17 -33.32 10.41
C ASN A 11 10.61 -32.93 9.04
N ILE A 12 11.15 -33.46 7.95
CA ILE A 12 10.64 -33.27 6.59
C ILE A 12 9.19 -33.76 6.47
N ALA A 13 8.87 -34.92 7.04
CA ALA A 13 7.50 -35.44 7.04
C ALA A 13 6.52 -34.57 7.81
N LYS A 14 6.93 -34.01 8.96
CA LYS A 14 6.13 -33.04 9.73
C LYS A 14 5.89 -31.77 8.95
N ASP A 15 6.92 -31.26 8.26
CA ASP A 15 6.82 -30.05 7.46
C ASP A 15 5.88 -30.24 6.25
N ILE A 16 5.90 -31.44 5.61
CA ILE A 16 4.96 -31.77 4.54
C ILE A 16 3.51 -31.79 5.06
N TYR A 17 3.27 -32.36 6.24
CA TYR A 17 1.94 -32.37 6.85
C TYR A 17 1.45 -30.98 7.28
N ALA A 18 2.35 -30.06 7.57
CA ALA A 18 2.00 -28.68 7.91
C ALA A 18 1.64 -27.82 6.69
N VAL A 19 2.21 -28.15 5.53
CA VAL A 19 2.04 -27.36 4.29
C VAL A 19 0.81 -27.83 3.48
N ILE A 20 0.49 -29.13 3.53
CA ILE A 20 -0.62 -29.71 2.76
C ILE A 20 -1.85 -29.81 3.69
N GLN A 21 -2.79 -28.87 3.56
CA GLN A 21 -3.99 -28.78 4.42
C GLN A 21 -4.92 -30.01 4.33
N GLU A 22 -4.90 -30.75 3.21
CA GLU A 22 -5.54 -32.07 3.06
C GLU A 22 -4.68 -32.96 2.12
N PRO A 23 -3.71 -33.70 2.65
CA PRO A 23 -3.00 -34.65 1.80
C PRO A 23 -3.93 -35.81 1.40
N ASP A 24 -3.93 -36.14 0.11
CA ASP A 24 -4.57 -37.35 -0.39
C ASP A 24 -4.11 -38.55 0.47
N SER A 25 -5.06 -39.36 0.92
CA SER A 25 -4.82 -40.46 1.87
C SER A 25 -3.73 -41.45 1.39
N SER A 26 -3.49 -41.50 0.07
CA SER A 26 -2.44 -42.31 -0.54
C SER A 26 -1.04 -41.76 -0.29
N ILE A 27 -0.84 -40.46 -0.40
CA ILE A 27 0.45 -39.76 -0.18
C ILE A 27 0.84 -39.86 1.29
N ARG A 28 -0.12 -39.68 2.20
CA ARG A 28 0.10 -39.83 3.64
C ARG A 28 0.56 -41.22 4.02
N ALA A 29 -0.13 -42.25 3.49
CA ALA A 29 0.23 -43.65 3.71
C ALA A 29 1.61 -44.01 3.12
N ASP A 30 2.00 -43.42 2.01
CA ASP A 30 3.30 -43.66 1.39
C ASP A 30 4.45 -42.98 2.15
N ILE A 31 4.24 -41.76 2.69
CA ILE A 31 5.21 -41.08 3.58
C ILE A 31 5.39 -41.84 4.89
N GLU A 32 4.31 -42.29 5.53
CA GLU A 32 4.39 -43.09 6.77
C GLU A 32 5.13 -44.44 6.54
N LYS A 33 4.89 -45.07 5.41
CA LYS A 33 5.62 -46.30 5.01
C LYS A 33 7.11 -46.04 4.75
N MET A 34 7.44 -44.91 4.13
CA MET A 34 8.81 -44.51 3.84
C MET A 34 9.58 -44.21 5.13
N LEU A 35 8.98 -43.49 6.09
CA LEU A 35 9.55 -43.23 7.42
C LEU A 35 9.75 -44.55 8.21
N TYR A 36 8.73 -45.39 8.24
CA TYR A 36 8.81 -46.68 8.91
C TYR A 36 9.93 -47.53 8.31
N SER A 37 10.05 -47.53 6.98
CA SER A 37 11.11 -48.30 6.28
C SER A 37 12.50 -47.74 6.57
N ALA A 38 12.68 -46.41 6.65
CA ALA A 38 13.94 -45.77 6.98
C ALA A 38 14.37 -46.05 8.43
N GLN A 39 13.42 -46.00 9.38
CA GLN A 39 13.64 -46.35 10.79
C GLN A 39 14.04 -47.82 10.94
N GLU A 40 13.36 -48.73 10.24
CA GLU A 40 13.71 -50.17 10.23
C GLU A 40 15.11 -50.43 9.65
N VAL A 41 15.47 -49.72 8.58
CA VAL A 41 16.80 -49.82 7.97
C VAL A 41 17.90 -49.31 8.91
N SER A 42 17.70 -48.17 9.56
CA SER A 42 18.66 -47.60 10.52
C SER A 42 18.83 -48.50 11.76
N LYS A 43 17.70 -48.98 12.31
CA LYS A 43 17.74 -49.90 13.45
C LYS A 43 18.51 -51.20 13.11
N LYS A 44 18.39 -51.67 11.87
CA LYS A 44 19.12 -52.87 11.39
C LYS A 44 20.58 -52.58 11.07
N LEU A 45 20.93 -51.42 10.58
CA LEU A 45 22.31 -50.97 10.41
C LEU A 45 23.05 -50.85 11.75
N ASN A 46 22.40 -50.33 12.76
CA ASN A 46 22.97 -50.22 14.12
C ASN A 46 23.12 -51.61 14.78
N THR A 47 22.20 -52.58 14.51
CA THR A 47 22.34 -53.95 14.97
C THR A 47 23.43 -54.74 14.21
N ILE A 48 23.69 -54.42 12.94
CA ILE A 48 24.79 -55.04 12.17
C ILE A 48 26.16 -54.52 12.67
N SER A 49 26.27 -53.24 12.98
CA SER A 49 27.49 -52.65 13.57
C SER A 49 27.80 -53.16 14.98
N ALA A 50 26.78 -53.57 15.73
CA ALA A 50 26.95 -54.18 17.08
C ALA A 50 27.17 -55.68 17.04
N ALA A 51 27.02 -56.34 15.88
CA ALA A 51 27.02 -57.81 15.73
C ALA A 51 28.24 -58.36 14.99
N GLU A 52 29.43 -57.72 15.12
CA GLU A 52 30.67 -58.27 14.57
C GLU A 52 31.10 -59.61 15.17
N ASN A 53 30.30 -60.26 16.03
CA ASN A 53 30.64 -61.50 16.72
C ASN A 53 29.53 -62.57 16.83
N LYS A 54 28.52 -62.61 15.95
CA LYS A 54 27.62 -63.77 15.91
C LYS A 54 27.34 -64.24 14.48
N TYR A 55 27.71 -65.46 14.16
CA TYR A 55 27.31 -66.15 12.95
C TYR A 55 25.77 -66.16 12.81
N GLU A 56 25.21 -65.19 12.11
CA GLU A 56 23.80 -65.24 11.70
C GLU A 56 23.62 -66.35 10.66
N ASN A 57 22.53 -67.09 10.81
CA ASN A 57 22.16 -68.15 9.89
C ASN A 57 21.93 -67.57 8.48
N VAL A 58 22.55 -68.18 7.46
CA VAL A 58 22.52 -67.75 6.06
C VAL A 58 21.09 -67.53 5.55
N ASP A 59 20.14 -68.34 6.03
CA ASP A 59 18.72 -68.21 5.69
C ASP A 59 18.07 -66.97 6.24
N GLU A 60 18.41 -66.56 7.45
CA GLU A 60 17.89 -65.30 8.03
C GLU A 60 18.43 -64.06 7.30
N ILE A 61 19.69 -64.11 6.85
CA ILE A 61 20.28 -63.00 6.05
C ILE A 61 19.59 -62.94 4.69
N ARG A 62 19.33 -64.06 4.05
CA ARG A 62 18.61 -64.12 2.78
C ARG A 62 17.21 -63.54 2.89
N ASP A 63 16.43 -63.98 3.86
CA ASP A 63 15.06 -63.50 4.10
C ASP A 63 15.01 -62.01 4.38
N ARG A 64 15.99 -61.47 5.10
CA ARG A 64 16.13 -60.05 5.37
C ARG A 64 16.44 -59.22 4.10
N LEU A 65 17.35 -59.76 3.27
CA LEU A 65 17.69 -59.14 1.99
C LEU A 65 16.51 -59.18 1.00
N GLU A 66 15.77 -60.28 0.95
CA GLU A 66 14.57 -60.39 0.12
C GLU A 66 13.46 -59.39 0.56
N LYS A 67 13.25 -59.23 1.86
CA LYS A 67 12.33 -58.20 2.40
C LYS A 67 12.77 -56.80 2.00
N LYS A 68 14.06 -56.45 2.13
CA LYS A 68 14.60 -55.14 1.70
C LYS A 68 14.42 -54.91 0.20
N LEU A 69 14.71 -55.93 -0.63
CA LEU A 69 14.47 -55.85 -2.07
C LEU A 69 13.00 -55.70 -2.42
N GLY A 70 12.11 -56.33 -1.66
CA GLY A 70 10.67 -56.20 -1.80
C GLY A 70 10.22 -54.76 -1.56
N ILE A 71 10.72 -54.12 -0.50
CA ILE A 71 10.43 -52.70 -0.17
C ILE A 71 10.95 -51.77 -1.27
N LEU A 72 12.20 -51.93 -1.69
CA LEU A 72 12.78 -51.12 -2.77
C LEU A 72 12.00 -51.22 -4.08
N ARG A 73 11.57 -52.46 -4.43
CA ARG A 73 10.74 -52.70 -5.62
C ARG A 73 9.38 -52.02 -5.51
N LYS A 74 8.78 -51.99 -4.31
CA LYS A 74 7.49 -51.36 -4.04
C LYS A 74 7.58 -49.83 -4.16
N ILE A 75 8.60 -49.21 -3.56
CA ILE A 75 8.87 -47.79 -3.66
C ILE A 75 9.14 -47.40 -5.13
N LYS A 76 9.99 -48.13 -5.83
CA LYS A 76 10.25 -47.87 -7.24
C LYS A 76 8.99 -47.92 -8.11
N ARG A 77 8.08 -48.85 -7.84
CA ARG A 77 6.82 -48.95 -8.57
C ARG A 77 5.88 -47.80 -8.25
N SER A 78 5.74 -47.41 -6.98
CA SER A 78 4.88 -46.28 -6.59
C SER A 78 5.33 -44.94 -7.20
N LEU A 79 6.65 -44.75 -7.36
CA LEU A 79 7.24 -43.56 -7.96
C LEU A 79 7.49 -43.72 -9.49
N ASN A 80 7.10 -44.85 -10.09
CA ASN A 80 7.31 -45.17 -11.52
C ASN A 80 8.77 -45.06 -11.98
N LEU A 81 9.73 -45.46 -11.11
CA LEU A 81 11.16 -45.38 -11.36
C LEU A 81 11.71 -46.73 -11.88
N LYS A 82 12.69 -46.71 -12.82
CA LYS A 82 13.19 -47.88 -13.50
C LYS A 82 14.29 -48.60 -12.71
N ASN A 83 15.14 -47.87 -12.02
CA ASN A 83 16.31 -48.42 -11.32
C ASN A 83 16.56 -47.72 -9.97
N CYS A 84 17.51 -48.25 -9.17
CA CYS A 84 17.85 -47.69 -7.86
C CYS A 84 18.60 -46.36 -7.96
N ARG A 85 19.25 -46.05 -9.08
CA ARG A 85 19.93 -44.78 -9.31
C ARG A 85 18.90 -43.67 -9.47
N GLU A 86 17.87 -43.91 -10.28
CA GLU A 86 16.75 -42.96 -10.40
C GLU A 86 16.05 -42.69 -9.04
N LEU A 87 15.97 -43.71 -8.18
CA LEU A 87 15.41 -43.53 -6.83
C LEU A 87 16.30 -42.64 -5.96
N ALA A 88 17.63 -42.81 -6.03
CA ALA A 88 18.57 -41.96 -5.31
C ALA A 88 18.53 -40.53 -5.83
N ASP A 89 18.51 -40.33 -7.16
CA ASP A 89 18.42 -39.02 -7.80
C ASP A 89 17.09 -38.33 -7.44
N TYR A 90 15.98 -39.06 -7.41
CA TYR A 90 14.68 -38.56 -6.98
C TYR A 90 14.70 -38.12 -5.51
N ALA A 91 15.32 -38.90 -4.62
CA ALA A 91 15.40 -38.52 -3.20
C ALA A 91 16.20 -37.25 -2.98
N ILE A 92 17.30 -37.08 -3.73
CA ILE A 92 18.09 -35.82 -3.69
C ILE A 92 17.25 -34.64 -4.17
N SER A 93 16.64 -34.77 -5.35
CA SER A 93 15.81 -33.68 -5.91
C SER A 93 14.61 -33.33 -5.03
N ALA A 94 13.98 -34.33 -4.41
CA ALA A 94 12.88 -34.10 -3.47
C ALA A 94 13.35 -33.39 -2.20
N SER A 95 14.53 -33.75 -1.68
CA SER A 95 15.12 -33.06 -0.53
C SER A 95 15.45 -31.60 -0.84
N GLU A 96 16.06 -31.33 -2.01
CA GLU A 96 16.34 -29.96 -2.46
C GLU A 96 15.05 -29.13 -2.64
N ALA A 97 14.03 -29.74 -3.24
CA ALA A 97 12.73 -29.07 -3.41
C ALA A 97 12.05 -28.75 -2.07
N LEU A 98 12.16 -29.65 -1.10
CA LEU A 98 11.62 -29.41 0.26
C LEU A 98 12.37 -28.30 1.00
N LEU A 99 13.70 -28.26 0.88
CA LEU A 99 14.48 -27.15 1.45
C LEU A 99 14.08 -25.81 0.84
N TRP A 100 13.97 -25.75 -0.49
CA TRP A 100 13.52 -24.57 -1.20
C TRP A 100 12.09 -24.14 -0.78
N LEU A 101 11.16 -25.10 -0.68
CA LEU A 101 9.80 -24.81 -0.21
C LEU A 101 9.77 -24.22 1.20
N LYS A 102 10.62 -24.73 2.09
CA LYS A 102 10.73 -24.23 3.46
C LYS A 102 11.26 -22.79 3.51
N GLU A 103 12.28 -22.50 2.71
CA GLU A 103 12.83 -21.13 2.58
C GLU A 103 11.76 -20.16 2.05
N VAL A 104 11.07 -20.54 0.97
CA VAL A 104 9.99 -19.73 0.39
C VAL A 104 8.85 -19.52 1.38
N HIS A 105 8.47 -20.54 2.15
CA HIS A 105 7.43 -20.40 3.16
C HIS A 105 7.81 -19.38 4.25
N ASN A 106 9.04 -19.44 4.75
CA ASN A 106 9.54 -18.47 5.73
C ASN A 106 9.57 -17.05 5.16
N GLU A 107 9.97 -16.89 3.89
CA GLU A 107 9.94 -15.59 3.21
C GLU A 107 8.51 -15.04 3.07
N ILE A 108 7.53 -15.90 2.78
CA ILE A 108 6.12 -15.51 2.71
C ILE A 108 5.64 -15.01 4.07
N ASP A 109 5.91 -15.72 5.15
CA ASP A 109 5.53 -15.33 6.50
C ASP A 109 6.13 -13.98 6.91
N GLU A 110 7.43 -13.79 6.61
CA GLU A 110 8.09 -12.50 6.85
C GLU A 110 7.46 -11.35 6.03
N LEU A 111 7.14 -11.61 4.76
CA LEU A 111 6.51 -10.62 3.89
C LEU A 111 5.09 -10.28 4.37
N GLU A 112 4.33 -11.25 4.84
CA GLU A 112 3.00 -11.03 5.41
C GLU A 112 3.07 -10.16 6.67
N ILE A 113 4.01 -10.44 7.57
CA ILE A 113 4.26 -9.63 8.76
C ILE A 113 4.64 -8.20 8.37
N LYS A 114 5.57 -8.04 7.41
CA LYS A 114 5.99 -6.73 6.89
C LYS A 114 4.81 -5.97 6.27
N ALA A 115 4.02 -6.65 5.44
CA ALA A 115 2.83 -6.07 4.80
C ALA A 115 1.79 -5.60 5.84
N LYS A 116 1.53 -6.42 6.87
CA LYS A 116 0.63 -6.06 7.98
C LYS A 116 1.12 -4.84 8.76
N ASN A 117 2.42 -4.78 9.04
CA ASN A 117 3.02 -3.64 9.76
C ASN A 117 3.00 -2.37 8.92
N LEU A 118 3.32 -2.45 7.62
CA LEU A 118 3.22 -1.33 6.70
C LEU A 118 1.77 -0.82 6.57
N LYS A 119 0.80 -1.72 6.46
CA LYS A 119 -0.62 -1.36 6.41
C LYS A 119 -1.06 -0.60 7.67
N LYS A 120 -0.63 -1.03 8.85
CA LYS A 120 -0.89 -0.30 10.10
C LYS A 120 -0.26 1.09 10.10
N LYS A 121 1.01 1.20 9.67
CA LYS A 121 1.73 2.48 9.58
C LYS A 121 1.06 3.44 8.58
N ILE A 122 0.65 2.94 7.41
CA ILE A 122 -0.09 3.73 6.42
C ILE A 122 -1.40 4.25 7.03
N SER A 123 -2.16 3.40 7.72
CA SER A 123 -3.42 3.80 8.35
C SER A 123 -3.21 4.88 9.42
N SER A 124 -2.21 4.77 10.27
CA SER A 124 -1.91 5.79 11.29
C SER A 124 -1.51 7.12 10.67
N LEU A 125 -0.64 7.10 9.66
CA LEU A 125 -0.22 8.31 8.94
C LEU A 125 -1.39 8.96 8.17
N ALA A 126 -2.29 8.17 7.60
CA ALA A 126 -3.47 8.69 6.94
C ALA A 126 -4.38 9.46 7.90
N VAL A 127 -4.58 8.95 9.13
CA VAL A 127 -5.35 9.65 10.18
C VAL A 127 -4.66 10.96 10.59
N GLU A 128 -3.36 10.94 10.77
CA GLU A 128 -2.58 12.13 11.13
C GLU A 128 -2.68 13.22 10.04
N ILE A 129 -2.45 12.85 8.79
CA ILE A 129 -2.59 13.74 7.63
C ILE A 129 -4.00 14.33 7.56
N ARG A 130 -5.03 13.52 7.77
CA ARG A 130 -6.43 13.97 7.77
C ARG A 130 -6.69 15.04 8.82
N ASN A 131 -6.18 14.85 10.03
CA ASN A 131 -6.36 15.83 11.11
C ASN A 131 -5.69 17.16 10.74
N ILE A 132 -4.44 17.11 10.29
CA ILE A 132 -3.70 18.30 9.82
C ILE A 132 -4.45 18.98 8.68
N ARG A 133 -4.98 18.24 7.71
CA ARG A 133 -5.76 18.78 6.60
C ARG A 133 -7.04 19.44 7.05
N LYS A 134 -7.79 18.82 7.97
CA LYS A 134 -9.02 19.41 8.53
C LYS A 134 -8.76 20.74 9.24
N ASP A 135 -7.70 20.79 10.06
CA ASP A 135 -7.34 22.01 10.79
C ASP A 135 -6.84 23.10 9.84
N SER A 136 -6.00 22.74 8.87
CA SER A 136 -5.53 23.67 7.84
C SER A 136 -6.67 24.19 6.96
N ALA A 137 -7.62 23.32 6.59
CA ALA A 137 -8.79 23.68 5.80
C ALA A 137 -9.65 24.72 6.55
N ARG A 138 -9.91 24.51 7.84
CA ARG A 138 -10.65 25.47 8.67
C ARG A 138 -9.94 26.82 8.76
N ALA A 139 -8.64 26.80 9.05
CA ALA A 139 -7.84 28.01 9.17
C ALA A 139 -7.78 28.79 7.84
N LEU A 140 -7.60 28.10 6.72
CA LEU A 140 -7.60 28.70 5.39
C LEU A 140 -8.97 29.24 5.02
N ALA A 141 -10.04 28.49 5.22
CA ALA A 141 -11.41 28.96 4.95
C ALA A 141 -11.75 30.24 5.75
N GLN A 142 -11.35 30.30 7.02
CA GLN A 142 -11.53 31.48 7.85
C GLN A 142 -10.81 32.71 7.28
N LYS A 143 -9.55 32.56 6.85
CA LYS A 143 -8.79 33.65 6.22
C LYS A 143 -9.45 34.11 4.93
N VAL A 144 -9.83 33.15 4.06
CA VAL A 144 -10.54 33.45 2.81
C VAL A 144 -11.83 34.21 3.07
N ASN A 145 -12.66 33.77 4.00
CA ASN A 145 -13.91 34.46 4.34
C ASN A 145 -13.69 35.91 4.86
N ASN A 146 -12.59 36.16 5.58
CA ASN A 146 -12.24 37.50 5.97
C ASN A 146 -11.96 38.41 4.76
N HIS A 147 -11.18 37.91 3.79
CA HIS A 147 -10.91 38.64 2.55
C HIS A 147 -12.16 38.80 1.67
N LEU A 148 -13.05 37.77 1.64
CA LEU A 148 -14.32 37.87 0.89
C LEU A 148 -15.24 38.97 1.41
N ARG A 149 -15.27 39.23 2.72
CA ARG A 149 -16.01 40.37 3.29
C ARG A 149 -15.49 41.71 2.75
N ASP A 150 -14.16 41.84 2.67
CA ASP A 150 -13.54 43.06 2.11
C ASP A 150 -13.78 43.18 0.58
N LEU A 151 -14.17 42.09 -0.08
CA LEU A 151 -14.50 42.03 -1.50
C LEU A 151 -16.01 42.07 -1.79
N ALA A 152 -16.82 42.55 -0.83
CA ALA A 152 -18.27 42.61 -0.89
C ALA A 152 -18.97 41.28 -1.18
N MET A 153 -18.43 40.21 -0.57
CA MET A 153 -19.02 38.88 -0.61
C MET A 153 -19.32 38.35 0.81
N GLU A 154 -19.71 39.23 1.72
CA GLU A 154 -20.13 38.89 3.09
C GLU A 154 -21.35 37.95 3.14
N TYR A 155 -22.14 37.91 2.06
CA TYR A 155 -23.29 37.05 1.91
C TYR A 155 -22.91 35.60 1.57
N ALA A 156 -21.67 35.35 1.14
CA ALA A 156 -21.18 34.03 0.71
C ALA A 156 -20.26 33.43 1.77
N LEU A 157 -20.44 32.17 2.07
CA LEU A 157 -19.58 31.44 2.97
C LEU A 157 -18.76 30.41 2.18
N PHE A 158 -17.45 30.65 2.10
CA PHE A 158 -16.51 29.73 1.52
C PHE A 158 -16.11 28.64 2.53
N ASN A 159 -16.07 27.39 2.12
CA ASN A 159 -15.64 26.30 2.95
C ASN A 159 -14.76 25.30 2.15
N ILE A 160 -13.98 24.50 2.86
CA ILE A 160 -13.15 23.42 2.31
C ILE A 160 -13.62 22.13 2.94
N GLU A 161 -14.27 21.31 2.15
CA GLU A 161 -14.77 20.00 2.58
C GLU A 161 -13.69 18.93 2.39
N ILE A 162 -13.47 18.13 3.43
CA ILE A 162 -12.52 17.01 3.43
C ILE A 162 -13.34 15.73 3.56
N GLU A 163 -13.51 15.03 2.45
CA GLU A 163 -14.25 13.77 2.37
C GLU A 163 -13.31 12.58 2.48
N GLU A 164 -13.68 11.60 3.30
CA GLU A 164 -12.94 10.34 3.40
C GLU A 164 -13.14 9.46 2.18
N LEU A 165 -12.03 8.88 1.69
CA LEU A 165 -12.06 7.88 0.64
C LEU A 165 -12.01 6.47 1.26
N ASN A 166 -12.64 5.51 0.61
CA ASN A 166 -12.66 4.10 1.03
C ASN A 166 -11.29 3.42 0.97
N ARG A 167 -10.27 4.06 0.39
CA ARG A 167 -8.90 3.55 0.26
C ARG A 167 -7.88 4.68 0.29
N VAL A 168 -6.72 4.39 0.86
CA VAL A 168 -5.57 5.30 0.81
C VAL A 168 -4.97 5.32 -0.60
N ARG A 169 -4.69 6.53 -1.12
CA ARG A 169 -4.01 6.78 -2.40
C ARG A 169 -2.65 7.42 -2.13
N ALA A 170 -1.87 7.65 -3.19
CA ALA A 170 -0.55 8.31 -3.08
C ALA A 170 -0.63 9.72 -2.45
N ASN A 171 -1.72 10.43 -2.66
CA ASN A 171 -1.98 11.76 -2.11
C ASN A 171 -2.81 11.78 -0.82
N GLY A 172 -3.06 10.62 -0.20
CA GLY A 172 -3.79 10.48 1.05
C GLY A 172 -5.09 9.68 0.93
N ALA A 173 -5.88 9.71 2.00
CA ALA A 173 -7.14 8.98 2.13
C ALA A 173 -8.36 9.92 2.05
N GLU A 174 -8.17 11.15 1.60
CA GLU A 174 -9.23 12.17 1.51
C GLU A 174 -9.26 12.81 0.12
N ASN A 175 -10.44 13.31 -0.21
CA ASN A 175 -10.65 14.29 -1.28
C ASN A 175 -10.94 15.65 -0.65
N ALA A 176 -10.35 16.72 -1.19
CA ALA A 176 -10.63 18.09 -0.76
C ALA A 176 -11.42 18.81 -1.87
N SER A 177 -12.51 19.45 -1.50
CA SER A 177 -13.33 20.25 -2.40
C SER A 177 -13.61 21.62 -1.83
N PHE A 178 -13.60 22.64 -2.69
CA PHE A 178 -13.98 23.99 -2.34
C PHE A 178 -15.46 24.18 -2.59
N THR A 179 -16.18 24.57 -1.54
CA THR A 179 -17.61 24.82 -1.58
C THR A 179 -17.94 26.29 -1.24
N LEU A 180 -19.01 26.75 -1.81
CA LEU A 180 -19.59 28.09 -1.53
C LEU A 180 -21.04 27.88 -1.11
N THR A 181 -21.41 28.52 0.00
CA THR A 181 -22.79 28.56 0.47
C THR A 181 -23.29 29.99 0.26
N LEU A 182 -24.32 30.13 -0.56
CA LEU A 182 -25.05 31.38 -0.74
C LEU A 182 -26.30 31.44 0.18
N PRO A 183 -26.90 32.60 0.45
CA PRO A 183 -28.12 32.68 1.25
C PRO A 183 -29.20 31.72 0.72
N ASP A 184 -29.85 31.04 1.64
CA ASP A 184 -30.94 30.08 1.35
C ASP A 184 -30.55 28.91 0.45
N GLN A 185 -29.26 28.63 0.28
CA GLN A 185 -28.77 27.50 -0.52
C GLN A 185 -27.91 26.54 0.29
N HIS A 186 -27.89 25.29 -0.13
CA HIS A 186 -26.93 24.29 0.39
C HIS A 186 -25.53 24.54 -0.18
N PRO A 187 -24.47 24.12 0.52
CA PRO A 187 -23.10 24.17 0.00
C PRO A 187 -23.01 23.53 -1.40
N GLN A 188 -22.41 24.22 -2.33
CA GLN A 188 -22.19 23.75 -3.71
C GLN A 188 -20.74 23.96 -4.11
N PRO A 189 -20.19 23.14 -5.02
CA PRO A 189 -18.85 23.36 -5.54
C PRO A 189 -18.70 24.76 -6.14
N VAL A 190 -17.64 25.49 -5.76
CA VAL A 190 -17.38 26.89 -6.18
C VAL A 190 -17.54 27.07 -7.70
N GLY A 191 -16.95 26.18 -8.50
CA GLY A 191 -16.98 26.27 -9.96
C GLY A 191 -18.38 26.07 -10.61
N LYS A 192 -19.41 25.67 -9.83
CA LYS A 192 -20.78 25.52 -10.32
C LYS A 192 -21.70 26.69 -9.92
N THR A 193 -21.33 27.36 -8.85
CA THR A 193 -22.21 28.32 -8.18
C THR A 193 -21.77 29.77 -8.40
N ALA A 194 -20.47 30.03 -8.39
CA ALA A 194 -19.93 31.38 -8.52
C ALA A 194 -20.02 31.89 -9.97
N SER A 195 -20.44 33.13 -10.14
CA SER A 195 -20.29 33.87 -11.40
C SER A 195 -18.80 34.13 -11.71
N GLY A 196 -18.48 34.59 -12.93
CA GLY A 196 -17.09 34.87 -13.32
C GLY A 196 -16.40 35.88 -12.39
N GLY A 197 -17.07 36.99 -12.09
CA GLY A 197 -16.55 37.99 -11.15
C GLY A 197 -16.44 37.47 -9.71
N GLU A 198 -17.39 36.70 -9.23
CA GLU A 198 -17.31 36.06 -7.91
C GLU A 198 -16.17 35.05 -7.84
N LEU A 199 -15.95 34.27 -8.91
CA LEU A 199 -14.85 33.33 -8.98
C LEU A 199 -13.48 34.04 -8.93
N SER A 200 -13.35 35.16 -9.64
CA SER A 200 -12.15 35.99 -9.61
C SER A 200 -11.89 36.54 -8.21
N ARG A 201 -12.93 37.03 -7.51
CA ARG A 201 -12.81 37.51 -6.11
C ARG A 201 -12.45 36.41 -5.13
N ILE A 202 -13.03 35.20 -5.28
CA ILE A 202 -12.65 34.02 -4.47
C ILE A 202 -11.19 33.68 -4.70
N LEU A 203 -10.71 33.76 -5.96
CA LEU A 203 -9.31 33.50 -6.28
C LEU A 203 -8.39 34.53 -5.62
N ILE A 204 -8.73 35.84 -5.66
CA ILE A 204 -7.96 36.88 -4.96
C ILE A 204 -7.92 36.57 -3.46
N ALA A 205 -9.06 36.27 -2.84
CA ALA A 205 -9.15 35.97 -1.41
C ALA A 205 -8.29 34.73 -1.05
N LEU A 206 -8.29 33.69 -1.88
CA LEU A 206 -7.43 32.52 -1.73
C LEU A 206 -5.94 32.85 -1.82
N GLN A 207 -5.54 33.66 -2.81
CA GLN A 207 -4.16 34.08 -2.97
C GLN A 207 -3.66 34.95 -1.81
N LEU A 208 -4.50 35.80 -1.27
CA LEU A 208 -4.19 36.60 -0.08
C LEU A 208 -4.10 35.74 1.20
N ALA A 209 -4.90 34.70 1.29
CA ALA A 209 -4.95 33.84 2.45
C ALA A 209 -3.77 32.84 2.56
N VAL A 210 -3.10 32.52 1.45
CA VAL A 210 -1.94 31.60 1.43
C VAL A 210 -0.63 32.33 1.75
N GLY A 211 0.40 31.60 2.16
CA GLY A 211 1.74 32.15 2.41
C GLY A 211 2.45 32.54 1.11
N ASP A 212 3.42 33.47 1.22
CA ASP A 212 4.16 34.01 0.08
C ASP A 212 4.93 32.93 -0.69
N ASP A 213 5.39 31.90 -0.01
CA ASP A 213 6.06 30.73 -0.58
C ASP A 213 5.16 29.87 -1.47
N LYS A 214 3.86 30.09 -1.43
CA LYS A 214 2.84 29.39 -2.23
C LYS A 214 2.28 30.22 -3.39
N LEU A 215 2.64 31.49 -3.47
CA LEU A 215 2.19 32.35 -4.57
C LEU A 215 2.94 32.04 -5.86
N PRO A 216 2.26 32.05 -7.01
CA PRO A 216 2.94 31.96 -8.30
C PRO A 216 3.71 33.26 -8.58
N GLY A 217 4.75 33.21 -9.42
CA GLY A 217 5.53 34.40 -9.76
C GLY A 217 4.74 35.51 -10.48
N THR A 218 3.65 35.12 -11.16
CA THR A 218 2.75 36.09 -11.85
C THR A 218 1.32 35.60 -11.77
N LEU A 219 0.42 36.50 -11.43
CA LEU A 219 -1.04 36.31 -11.44
C LEU A 219 -1.66 37.22 -12.51
N ILE A 220 -2.63 36.67 -13.24
CA ILE A 220 -3.40 37.39 -14.24
C ILE A 220 -4.85 37.32 -13.85
N PHE A 221 -5.50 38.48 -13.71
CA PHE A 221 -6.92 38.61 -13.40
C PHE A 221 -7.64 39.32 -14.53
N ASP A 222 -8.81 38.84 -14.87
CA ASP A 222 -9.69 39.39 -15.88
C ASP A 222 -11.02 39.75 -15.25
N GLU A 223 -11.43 41.00 -15.46
CA GLU A 223 -12.74 41.57 -15.04
C GLU A 223 -13.15 41.22 -13.60
N VAL A 224 -12.24 41.39 -12.64
CA VAL A 224 -12.52 41.08 -11.20
C VAL A 224 -13.62 41.99 -10.61
N GLU A 225 -13.83 43.15 -11.23
CA GLU A 225 -14.83 44.15 -10.88
C GLU A 225 -16.24 43.81 -11.41
N ALA A 226 -16.40 42.74 -12.19
CA ALA A 226 -17.71 42.38 -12.77
C ALA A 226 -18.79 42.30 -11.68
N GLY A 227 -19.84 43.12 -11.81
CA GLY A 227 -20.92 43.23 -10.85
C GLY A 227 -20.60 44.05 -9.58
N LEU A 228 -19.45 44.72 -9.50
CA LEU A 228 -19.10 45.62 -8.42
C LEU A 228 -19.45 47.08 -8.79
N GLY A 229 -20.00 47.80 -7.87
CA GLY A 229 -20.22 49.27 -8.00
C GLY A 229 -19.16 50.06 -7.24
N GLY A 230 -18.86 51.26 -7.69
CA GLY A 230 -17.95 52.26 -7.16
C GLY A 230 -17.12 51.94 -5.91
N LYS A 231 -17.72 51.99 -4.72
CA LYS A 231 -17.01 51.76 -3.45
C LYS A 231 -16.45 50.30 -3.34
N THR A 232 -17.14 49.33 -3.88
CA THR A 232 -16.74 47.93 -3.80
C THR A 232 -15.61 47.61 -4.81
N ALA A 233 -15.64 48.22 -6.00
CA ALA A 233 -14.54 48.15 -6.95
C ALA A 233 -13.25 48.74 -6.35
N LEU A 234 -13.36 49.83 -5.60
CA LEU A 234 -12.24 50.44 -4.88
C LEU A 234 -11.63 49.48 -3.85
N LEU A 235 -12.46 48.77 -3.07
CA LEU A 235 -11.99 47.76 -2.10
C LEU A 235 -11.27 46.59 -2.79
N ALA A 236 -11.80 46.10 -3.92
CA ALA A 236 -11.15 45.09 -4.74
C ALA A 236 -9.77 45.55 -5.25
N GLY A 237 -9.68 46.82 -5.69
CA GLY A 237 -8.43 47.45 -6.09
C GLY A 237 -7.38 47.47 -4.97
N TYR A 238 -7.78 47.82 -3.74
CA TYR A 238 -6.85 47.73 -2.60
C TYR A 238 -6.36 46.33 -2.32
N LYS A 239 -7.23 45.32 -2.44
CA LYS A 239 -6.83 43.91 -2.28
C LYS A 239 -5.89 43.42 -3.40
N LEU A 240 -6.11 43.87 -4.62
CA LEU A 240 -5.20 43.59 -5.74
C LEU A 240 -3.84 44.28 -5.53
N ARG A 241 -3.83 45.51 -5.03
CA ARG A 241 -2.59 46.21 -4.67
C ARG A 241 -1.85 45.50 -3.52
N GLU A 242 -2.55 45.02 -2.50
CA GLU A 242 -1.97 44.21 -1.43
C GLU A 242 -1.30 42.94 -2.01
N LEU A 243 -1.96 42.26 -2.94
CA LEU A 243 -1.44 41.09 -3.61
C LEU A 243 -0.25 41.38 -4.52
N SER A 244 -0.26 42.55 -5.22
CA SER A 244 0.83 42.97 -6.13
C SER A 244 2.15 43.25 -5.41
N GLN A 245 2.12 43.53 -4.11
CA GLN A 245 3.32 43.64 -3.27
C GLN A 245 4.00 42.29 -2.98
N ARG A 246 3.25 41.19 -3.16
CA ARG A 246 3.71 39.82 -2.86
C ARG A 246 4.06 39.03 -4.11
N CYS A 247 3.44 39.34 -5.27
CA CYS A 247 3.73 38.71 -6.55
C CYS A 247 3.37 39.63 -7.71
N ARG A 248 3.95 39.40 -8.90
CA ARG A 248 3.59 40.17 -10.08
C ARG A 248 2.12 39.96 -10.44
N THR A 249 1.35 41.01 -10.49
CA THR A 249 -0.08 40.98 -10.82
C THR A 249 -0.35 41.74 -12.10
N ILE A 250 -0.98 41.08 -13.06
CA ILE A 250 -1.47 41.68 -14.30
C ILE A 250 -2.99 41.69 -14.23
N LEU A 251 -3.58 42.84 -14.52
CA LEU A 251 -5.03 43.01 -14.43
C LEU A 251 -5.58 43.54 -15.75
N ILE A 252 -6.65 42.96 -16.22
CA ILE A 252 -7.46 43.45 -17.33
C ILE A 252 -8.73 44.04 -16.72
N THR A 253 -8.96 45.34 -16.90
CA THR A 253 -10.09 46.03 -16.28
C THR A 253 -10.56 47.22 -17.14
N HIS A 254 -11.83 47.47 -17.10
CA HIS A 254 -12.46 48.70 -17.63
C HIS A 254 -12.82 49.70 -16.52
N GLU A 255 -12.58 49.32 -15.24
CA GLU A 255 -12.89 50.16 -14.10
C GLU A 255 -11.75 51.14 -13.79
N ALA A 256 -12.00 52.43 -13.99
CA ALA A 256 -10.98 53.44 -13.82
C ALA A 256 -10.40 53.55 -12.40
N THR A 257 -11.19 53.24 -11.38
CA THR A 257 -10.77 53.25 -9.96
C THR A 257 -9.75 52.17 -9.65
N ILE A 258 -9.87 51.01 -10.30
CA ILE A 258 -8.92 49.89 -10.17
C ILE A 258 -7.68 50.19 -11.01
N ALA A 259 -7.85 50.59 -12.26
CA ALA A 259 -6.76 50.94 -13.16
C ALA A 259 -5.83 52.01 -12.56
N ALA A 260 -6.39 53.03 -11.88
CA ALA A 260 -5.61 54.08 -11.23
C ALA A 260 -4.68 53.61 -10.10
N MET A 261 -4.82 52.37 -9.62
CA MET A 261 -3.96 51.78 -8.58
C MET A 261 -2.76 51.01 -9.15
N ALA A 262 -2.68 50.87 -10.46
CA ALA A 262 -1.59 50.16 -11.12
C ALA A 262 -0.30 50.96 -11.12
N ASP A 263 0.86 50.31 -10.97
CA ASP A 263 2.18 50.93 -11.11
C ASP A 263 2.52 51.20 -12.59
N GLN A 264 1.99 50.39 -13.50
CA GLN A 264 2.12 50.52 -14.94
C GLN A 264 0.75 50.34 -15.60
N HIS A 265 0.46 51.19 -16.55
CA HIS A 265 -0.82 51.21 -17.24
C HIS A 265 -0.62 51.07 -18.75
N PHE A 266 -1.31 50.14 -19.34
CA PHE A 266 -1.33 49.89 -20.79
C PHE A 266 -2.77 50.14 -21.28
N LEU A 267 -2.92 51.01 -22.23
CA LEU A 267 -4.20 51.26 -22.92
C LEU A 267 -4.19 50.47 -24.24
N VAL A 268 -5.22 49.65 -24.46
CA VAL A 268 -5.40 48.87 -25.67
C VAL A 268 -6.52 49.45 -26.52
#